data_2cfa90695869629d222fe6f59cadb54c
#
_entry.id   2cfa90695869629d222fe6f59cadb54c
#
_cell.length_a   1.000
_cell.length_b   1.000
_cell.length_c   1.000
_cell.angle_alpha   90.00
_cell.angle_beta   90.00
_cell.angle_gamma   90.00
#
_symmetry.space_group_name_H-M   'P 1'
#
loop_
_entity.id
_entity.type
_entity.pdbx_description
1 polymer ?
#
loop_
_entity_poly.entity_id
_entity_poly.type
_entity_poly.pdbx_seq_one_letter_code
_entity_poly.pdbx_strand_id
1 'polypeptide(L)'
;MGKANVKIKDLAPGAVFDTGIEGVKAQIMEHFATGETLLVTAAPIGFRPFTVRPFTFREPSDENAKPNNFAFASLRNDLNNDFLDALVDGGVIPYERISDTAWDLSDHQGGPGYGSVTCKVGMLTEPQVRKYFDAGLLKIEDWEWTITPHAGGAYSARGVSSGGGLGDGDAYGGGRGVRPALVVDSDICLSLEPDEVDLSDSVLLREYSSKRLVEEVLRRIAAGEEDTADDDGDEW
;
A
#
# COMPACT_ATOMS: atom_id res chain seq x y z
N MET A 1 5.80 29.15 -3.58
CA MET A 1 6.81 28.20 -3.14
C MET A 1 6.95 27.17 -4.26
N GLY A 2 8.15 26.71 -4.60
CA GLY A 2 8.32 25.74 -5.71
C GLY A 2 8.09 24.31 -5.22
N LYS A 3 7.49 23.48 -6.07
CA LYS A 3 7.33 22.03 -5.81
C LYS A 3 8.70 21.39 -5.59
N ALA A 4 8.80 20.50 -4.63
CA ALA A 4 10.00 19.68 -4.42
C ALA A 4 9.89 18.38 -5.22
N ASN A 5 10.93 18.07 -5.99
CA ASN A 5 11.02 16.79 -6.70
C ASN A 5 11.73 15.76 -5.81
N VAL A 6 11.00 14.70 -5.43
CA VAL A 6 11.47 13.64 -4.56
C VAL A 6 11.26 12.29 -5.23
N LYS A 7 12.25 11.42 -5.24
CA LYS A 7 12.06 10.06 -5.75
C LYS A 7 11.34 9.18 -4.72
N ILE A 8 10.53 8.24 -5.20
CA ILE A 8 9.81 7.29 -4.32
C ILE A 8 10.78 6.58 -3.36
N LYS A 9 11.97 6.18 -3.83
CA LYS A 9 12.98 5.50 -3.01
C LYS A 9 13.54 6.35 -1.85
N ASP A 10 13.41 7.67 -1.94
CA ASP A 10 13.91 8.61 -0.92
C ASP A 10 12.84 8.90 0.16
N LEU A 11 11.62 8.39 -0.02
CA LEU A 11 10.54 8.45 0.96
C LEU A 11 10.54 7.17 1.80
N ALA A 12 10.24 7.27 3.09
CA ALA A 12 10.20 6.08 3.94
C ALA A 12 8.91 5.28 3.79
N PRO A 13 8.91 3.99 4.17
CA PRO A 13 7.69 3.24 4.40
C PRO A 13 6.74 3.99 5.33
N GLY A 14 5.45 4.04 4.96
CA GLY A 14 4.42 4.83 5.64
C GLY A 14 4.17 6.20 5.00
N ALA A 15 5.10 6.75 4.21
CA ALA A 15 4.88 8.01 3.52
C ALA A 15 3.70 7.92 2.54
N VAL A 16 2.89 8.98 2.50
CA VAL A 16 1.68 9.07 1.68
C VAL A 16 1.83 10.22 0.69
N PHE A 17 1.41 10.00 -0.56
CA PHE A 17 1.44 10.99 -1.61
C PHE A 17 0.20 10.91 -2.53
N ASP A 18 -0.10 12.00 -3.23
CA ASP A 18 -1.22 12.05 -4.17
C ASP A 18 -0.96 11.17 -5.40
N THR A 19 -2.00 10.48 -5.88
CA THR A 19 -1.92 9.64 -7.09
C THR A 19 -2.32 10.38 -8.37
N GLY A 20 -2.86 11.59 -8.25
CA GLY A 20 -3.54 12.30 -9.32
C GLY A 20 -5.02 11.92 -9.49
N ILE A 21 -5.49 10.87 -8.82
CA ILE A 21 -6.92 10.54 -8.75
C ILE A 21 -7.52 11.30 -7.57
N GLU A 22 -8.61 12.03 -7.77
CA GLU A 22 -9.27 12.81 -6.72
C GLU A 22 -9.63 11.92 -5.51
N GLY A 23 -9.15 12.32 -4.33
CA GLY A 23 -9.40 11.63 -3.07
C GLY A 23 -8.62 10.32 -2.87
N VAL A 24 -7.79 9.91 -3.82
CA VAL A 24 -6.98 8.67 -3.72
C VAL A 24 -5.51 9.01 -3.51
N LYS A 25 -4.97 8.60 -2.38
CA LYS A 25 -3.53 8.71 -2.09
C LYS A 25 -2.87 7.33 -2.10
N ALA A 26 -1.62 7.28 -2.50
CA ALA A 26 -0.78 6.08 -2.38
C ALA A 26 0.06 6.16 -1.10
N GLN A 27 0.32 4.99 -0.51
CA GLN A 27 1.19 4.83 0.65
C GLN A 27 2.31 3.85 0.33
N ILE A 28 3.52 4.20 0.72
CA ILE A 28 4.70 3.34 0.59
C ILE A 28 4.66 2.26 1.68
N MET A 29 4.71 1.00 1.28
CA MET A 29 4.74 -0.13 2.21
C MET A 29 6.15 -0.68 2.40
N GLU A 30 6.89 -0.87 1.30
CA GLU A 30 8.21 -1.50 1.32
C GLU A 30 9.02 -1.16 0.09
N HIS A 31 10.33 -0.96 0.24
CA HIS A 31 11.29 -0.88 -0.84
C HIS A 31 12.01 -2.22 -1.00
N PHE A 32 12.04 -2.74 -2.21
CA PHE A 32 12.73 -3.99 -2.52
C PHE A 32 14.17 -3.73 -2.97
N ALA A 33 15.05 -4.70 -2.72
CA ALA A 33 16.44 -4.65 -3.17
C ALA A 33 16.58 -4.62 -4.72
N THR A 34 15.52 -4.97 -5.43
CA THR A 34 15.42 -4.90 -6.90
C THR A 34 15.33 -3.48 -7.45
N GLY A 35 15.13 -2.47 -6.60
CA GLY A 35 14.89 -1.08 -7.01
C GLY A 35 13.42 -0.79 -7.27
N GLU A 36 12.54 -1.61 -6.74
CA GLU A 36 11.09 -1.46 -6.82
C GLU A 36 10.49 -1.13 -5.46
N THR A 37 9.29 -0.57 -5.46
CA THR A 37 8.54 -0.19 -4.25
C THR A 37 7.13 -0.75 -4.30
N LEU A 38 6.70 -1.41 -3.21
CA LEU A 38 5.31 -1.78 -3.02
C LEU A 38 4.52 -0.58 -2.50
N LEU A 39 3.49 -0.23 -3.22
CA LEU A 39 2.50 0.78 -2.87
C LEU A 39 1.15 0.13 -2.59
N VAL A 40 0.37 0.76 -1.70
CA VAL A 40 -1.07 0.53 -1.55
C VAL A 40 -1.79 1.87 -1.59
N THR A 41 -3.10 1.87 -1.83
CA THR A 41 -3.87 3.09 -1.56
C THR A 41 -3.97 3.32 -0.05
N ALA A 42 -3.81 4.55 0.41
CA ALA A 42 -3.81 4.89 1.84
C ALA A 42 -5.15 4.57 2.53
N ALA A 43 -6.24 4.56 1.76
CA ALA A 43 -7.57 4.13 2.17
C ALA A 43 -8.20 3.23 1.10
N PRO A 44 -9.24 2.45 1.40
CA PRO A 44 -10.00 1.73 0.40
C PRO A 44 -10.59 2.67 -0.66
N ILE A 45 -10.54 2.26 -1.93
CA ILE A 45 -11.12 3.03 -3.04
C ILE A 45 -12.65 2.87 -3.16
N GLY A 46 -13.25 2.04 -2.31
CA GLY A 46 -14.67 1.78 -2.24
C GLY A 46 -14.97 0.40 -1.67
N PHE A 47 -16.27 0.10 -1.51
CA PHE A 47 -16.76 -1.17 -1.00
C PHE A 47 -17.40 -1.94 -2.16
N ARG A 48 -16.88 -3.13 -2.45
CA ARG A 48 -17.29 -3.95 -3.59
C ARG A 48 -17.27 -5.43 -3.24
N PRO A 49 -18.05 -6.29 -3.95
CA PRO A 49 -17.88 -7.72 -3.89
C PRO A 49 -16.50 -8.10 -4.47
N PHE A 50 -15.94 -9.21 -4.01
CA PHE A 50 -14.73 -9.78 -4.58
C PHE A 50 -14.97 -10.21 -6.04
N THR A 51 -16.16 -10.76 -6.32
CA THR A 51 -16.63 -11.04 -7.68
C THR A 51 -18.14 -10.82 -7.78
N VAL A 52 -18.64 -10.56 -8.99
CA VAL A 52 -20.07 -10.35 -9.25
C VAL A 52 -20.74 -11.61 -9.83
N ARG A 53 -22.07 -11.70 -9.71
CA ARG A 53 -22.88 -12.74 -10.36
C ARG A 53 -23.48 -12.22 -11.67
N PRO A 54 -23.68 -13.06 -12.69
CA PRO A 54 -23.23 -14.44 -12.75
C PRO A 54 -21.71 -14.51 -12.90
N PHE A 55 -21.10 -15.47 -12.21
CA PHE A 55 -19.71 -15.79 -12.39
C PHE A 55 -19.60 -16.58 -13.70
N THR A 56 -19.39 -15.86 -14.78
CA THR A 56 -19.30 -16.46 -16.12
C THR A 56 -17.88 -16.89 -16.39
N PHE A 57 -17.67 -18.19 -16.42
CA PHE A 57 -16.42 -18.78 -16.90
C PHE A 57 -16.30 -18.56 -18.40
N ARG A 58 -15.19 -18.06 -18.88
CA ARG A 58 -14.86 -18.10 -20.30
C ARG A 58 -14.60 -19.54 -20.78
N GLU A 59 -14.10 -20.39 -19.85
CA GLU A 59 -13.84 -21.79 -20.06
C GLU A 59 -14.43 -22.59 -18.90
N PRO A 60 -15.59 -23.25 -19.05
CA PRO A 60 -16.23 -24.03 -17.99
C PRO A 60 -15.42 -25.22 -17.49
N SER A 61 -14.35 -25.59 -18.22
CA SER A 61 -13.44 -26.70 -17.88
C SER A 61 -12.30 -26.31 -16.95
N ASP A 62 -12.07 -25.03 -16.62
CA ASP A 62 -11.02 -24.63 -15.70
C ASP A 62 -11.51 -24.84 -14.26
N GLU A 63 -10.98 -25.88 -13.61
CA GLU A 63 -11.30 -26.22 -12.22
C GLU A 63 -10.88 -25.12 -11.22
N ASN A 64 -9.94 -24.24 -11.62
CA ASN A 64 -9.46 -23.11 -10.83
C ASN A 64 -10.34 -21.85 -10.98
N ALA A 65 -11.27 -21.86 -11.93
CA ALA A 65 -12.22 -20.75 -12.08
C ALA A 65 -13.25 -20.79 -10.95
N LYS A 66 -12.89 -20.24 -9.78
CA LYS A 66 -13.69 -20.16 -8.58
C LYS A 66 -13.95 -18.69 -8.19
N PRO A 67 -15.07 -18.40 -7.52
CA PRO A 67 -15.43 -17.04 -7.12
C PRO A 67 -14.39 -16.34 -6.23
N ASN A 68 -13.65 -17.08 -5.41
CA ASN A 68 -12.60 -16.56 -4.54
C ASN A 68 -11.19 -16.61 -5.17
N ASN A 69 -11.08 -17.01 -6.42
CA ASN A 69 -9.81 -16.94 -7.15
C ASN A 69 -9.68 -15.57 -7.83
N PHE A 70 -8.74 -14.76 -7.34
CA PHE A 70 -8.51 -13.42 -7.87
C PHE A 70 -8.20 -13.42 -9.38
N ALA A 71 -7.57 -14.47 -9.89
CA ALA A 71 -7.27 -14.58 -11.32
C ALA A 71 -8.52 -14.50 -12.21
N PHE A 72 -9.69 -14.90 -11.70
CA PHE A 72 -10.97 -14.92 -12.39
C PHE A 72 -12.01 -13.95 -11.80
N ALA A 73 -11.71 -13.29 -10.69
CA ALA A 73 -12.61 -12.36 -10.05
C ALA A 73 -12.87 -11.11 -10.90
N SER A 74 -14.10 -10.58 -10.86
CA SER A 74 -14.42 -9.29 -11.49
C SER A 74 -13.59 -8.15 -10.91
N LEU A 75 -13.28 -8.22 -9.62
CA LEU A 75 -12.45 -7.22 -8.94
C LEU A 75 -11.06 -7.08 -9.58
N ARG A 76 -10.45 -8.21 -10.06
CA ARG A 76 -9.19 -8.11 -10.82
C ARG A 76 -9.34 -7.27 -12.09
N ASN A 77 -10.45 -7.45 -12.80
CA ASN A 77 -10.71 -6.68 -14.03
C ASN A 77 -10.91 -5.20 -13.69
N ASP A 78 -11.71 -4.88 -12.66
CA ASP A 78 -11.94 -3.51 -12.21
C ASP A 78 -10.62 -2.83 -11.82
N LEU A 79 -9.72 -3.54 -11.13
CA LEU A 79 -8.43 -3.00 -10.71
C LEU A 79 -7.43 -2.82 -11.87
N ASN A 80 -7.43 -3.73 -12.85
CA ASN A 80 -6.46 -3.70 -13.94
C ASN A 80 -6.97 -3.00 -15.22
N ASN A 81 -8.18 -2.48 -15.19
CA ASN A 81 -8.74 -1.60 -16.22
C ASN A 81 -9.10 -0.26 -15.57
N ASP A 82 -10.29 -0.13 -14.97
CA ASP A 82 -10.84 1.15 -14.51
C ASP A 82 -9.91 1.90 -13.53
N PHE A 83 -9.40 1.20 -12.51
CA PHE A 83 -8.51 1.83 -11.53
C PHE A 83 -7.13 2.12 -12.13
N LEU A 84 -6.55 1.17 -12.88
CA LEU A 84 -5.24 1.35 -13.51
C LEU A 84 -5.26 2.49 -14.54
N ASP A 85 -6.31 2.58 -15.37
CA ASP A 85 -6.48 3.65 -16.33
C ASP A 85 -6.59 5.00 -15.62
N ALA A 86 -7.42 5.10 -14.57
CA ALA A 86 -7.54 6.31 -13.77
C ALA A 86 -6.21 6.72 -13.11
N LEU A 87 -5.41 5.75 -12.63
CA LEU A 87 -4.11 5.99 -12.03
C LEU A 87 -3.10 6.56 -13.02
N VAL A 88 -3.10 6.02 -14.24
CA VAL A 88 -2.23 6.49 -15.33
C VAL A 88 -2.66 7.87 -15.82
N ASP A 89 -3.97 8.09 -15.98
CA ASP A 89 -4.55 9.37 -16.38
C ASP A 89 -4.28 10.48 -15.33
N GLY A 90 -4.14 10.10 -14.05
CA GLY A 90 -3.70 10.98 -12.97
C GLY A 90 -2.29 11.55 -13.17
N GLY A 91 -1.46 10.92 -14.01
CA GLY A 91 -0.18 11.42 -14.50
C GLY A 91 0.97 11.40 -13.49
N VAL A 92 0.76 10.87 -12.28
CA VAL A 92 1.80 10.79 -11.23
C VAL A 92 2.63 9.52 -11.35
N ILE A 93 1.98 8.40 -11.67
CA ILE A 93 2.62 7.07 -11.84
C ILE A 93 2.48 6.63 -13.30
N PRO A 94 3.54 6.70 -14.12
CA PRO A 94 3.49 6.30 -15.52
C PRO A 94 3.25 4.78 -15.67
N TYR A 95 2.46 4.37 -16.64
CA TYR A 95 2.10 2.96 -16.89
C TYR A 95 3.32 2.04 -17.02
N GLU A 96 4.36 2.48 -17.74
CA GLU A 96 5.61 1.74 -17.97
C GLU A 96 6.47 1.59 -16.71
N ARG A 97 6.17 2.34 -15.66
CA ARG A 97 6.83 2.26 -14.37
C ARG A 97 6.10 1.38 -13.36
N ILE A 98 4.98 0.80 -13.74
CA ILE A 98 4.23 -0.17 -12.93
C ILE A 98 4.63 -1.58 -13.40
N SER A 99 5.19 -2.35 -12.48
CA SER A 99 5.68 -3.72 -12.76
C SER A 99 4.53 -4.70 -12.97
N ASP A 100 4.71 -5.63 -13.91
CA ASP A 100 3.89 -6.83 -13.98
C ASP A 100 4.30 -7.77 -12.84
N THR A 101 3.46 -7.84 -11.81
CA THR A 101 3.75 -8.52 -10.55
C THR A 101 3.07 -9.89 -10.51
N ALA A 102 3.82 -10.93 -10.13
CA ALA A 102 3.25 -12.24 -9.83
C ALA A 102 2.67 -12.23 -8.41
N TRP A 103 1.36 -12.01 -8.32
CA TRP A 103 0.63 -11.99 -7.04
C TRP A 103 0.40 -13.41 -6.56
N ASP A 104 0.80 -13.69 -5.31
CA ASP A 104 0.64 -14.99 -4.67
C ASP A 104 -0.83 -15.24 -4.30
N LEU A 105 -1.37 -16.36 -4.75
CA LEU A 105 -2.72 -16.84 -4.48
C LEU A 105 -2.70 -18.13 -3.62
N SER A 106 -1.63 -18.36 -2.86
CA SER A 106 -1.60 -19.38 -1.83
C SER A 106 -2.73 -19.18 -0.83
N ASP A 107 -3.30 -20.27 -0.33
CA ASP A 107 -4.42 -20.17 0.59
C ASP A 107 -3.98 -19.78 2.02
N HIS A 108 -4.95 -19.37 2.84
CA HIS A 108 -4.71 -18.92 4.22
C HIS A 108 -4.16 -19.99 5.18
N GLN A 109 -4.17 -21.26 4.78
CA GLN A 109 -3.60 -22.37 5.56
C GLN A 109 -2.18 -22.73 5.10
N GLY A 110 -1.62 -22.00 4.13
CA GLY A 110 -0.29 -22.25 3.58
C GLY A 110 -0.25 -23.31 2.50
N GLY A 111 -1.42 -23.75 1.99
CA GLY A 111 -1.52 -24.58 0.82
C GLY A 111 -1.27 -23.79 -0.48
N PRO A 112 -1.09 -24.48 -1.62
CA PRO A 112 -0.77 -23.84 -2.89
C PRO A 112 -1.90 -22.94 -3.42
N GLY A 113 -3.12 -23.08 -2.90
CA GLY A 113 -4.29 -22.34 -3.35
C GLY A 113 -4.47 -22.42 -4.86
N TYR A 114 -4.40 -21.26 -5.52
CA TYR A 114 -4.48 -21.11 -6.97
C TYR A 114 -3.11 -20.74 -7.60
N GLY A 115 -2.00 -20.88 -6.85
CA GLY A 115 -0.67 -20.53 -7.31
C GLY A 115 -0.44 -19.04 -7.38
N SER A 116 -0.31 -18.47 -8.58
CA SER A 116 -0.12 -17.03 -8.74
C SER A 116 -0.83 -16.51 -9.98
N VAL A 117 -1.05 -15.18 -10.01
CA VAL A 117 -1.54 -14.47 -11.20
C VAL A 117 -0.65 -13.25 -11.46
N THR A 118 -0.25 -13.08 -12.74
CA THR A 118 0.54 -11.89 -13.12
C THR A 118 -0.38 -10.78 -13.60
N CYS A 119 -0.30 -9.63 -12.95
CA CYS A 119 -0.97 -8.40 -13.38
C CYS A 119 -0.34 -7.18 -12.68
N LYS A 120 -0.69 -5.97 -13.10
CA LYS A 120 -0.11 -4.74 -12.54
C LYS A 120 -0.66 -4.39 -11.17
N VAL A 121 -1.97 -4.57 -10.98
CA VAL A 121 -2.66 -4.22 -9.74
C VAL A 121 -3.27 -5.46 -9.11
N GLY A 122 -2.91 -5.70 -7.85
CA GLY A 122 -3.47 -6.73 -6.98
C GLY A 122 -4.00 -6.16 -5.68
N MET A 123 -3.95 -6.96 -4.64
CA MET A 123 -4.21 -6.58 -3.25
C MET A 123 -3.19 -7.26 -2.34
N LEU A 124 -3.03 -6.81 -1.11
CA LEU A 124 -2.15 -7.46 -0.14
C LEU A 124 -2.64 -8.87 0.19
N THR A 125 -1.68 -9.80 0.37
CA THR A 125 -1.93 -11.12 0.96
C THR A 125 -2.14 -11.00 2.47
N GLU A 126 -2.74 -12.02 3.12
CA GLU A 126 -2.84 -12.05 4.59
C GLU A 126 -1.48 -11.91 5.31
N PRO A 127 -0.41 -12.61 4.89
CA PRO A 127 0.92 -12.40 5.48
C PRO A 127 1.43 -10.96 5.36
N GLN A 128 1.21 -10.31 4.21
CA GLN A 128 1.58 -8.90 4.01
C GLN A 128 0.74 -7.98 4.89
N VAL A 129 -0.57 -8.20 4.96
CA VAL A 129 -1.46 -7.43 5.84
C VAL A 129 -0.98 -7.51 7.29
N ARG A 130 -0.69 -8.70 7.81
CA ARG A 130 -0.15 -8.88 9.18
C ARG A 130 1.15 -8.11 9.37
N LYS A 131 2.11 -8.31 8.45
CA LYS A 131 3.41 -7.63 8.50
C LYS A 131 3.26 -6.12 8.63
N TYR A 132 2.43 -5.52 7.78
CA TYR A 132 2.31 -4.05 7.74
C TYR A 132 1.39 -3.50 8.83
N PHE A 133 0.37 -4.25 9.24
CA PHE A 133 -0.49 -3.88 10.37
C PHE A 133 0.30 -3.89 11.69
N ASP A 134 1.06 -4.96 11.95
CA ASP A 134 1.90 -5.09 13.16
C ASP A 134 3.02 -4.04 13.20
N ALA A 135 3.51 -3.61 12.03
CA ALA A 135 4.47 -2.52 11.91
C ALA A 135 3.85 -1.10 12.05
N GLY A 136 2.52 -1.00 12.20
CA GLY A 136 1.81 0.28 12.27
C GLY A 136 1.74 1.05 10.95
N LEU A 137 2.10 0.40 9.84
CA LEU A 137 2.08 1.02 8.51
C LEU A 137 0.69 0.95 7.85
N LEU A 138 -0.12 -0.03 8.20
CA LEU A 138 -1.43 -0.26 7.60
C LEU A 138 -2.53 0.05 8.61
N LYS A 139 -3.30 1.11 8.34
CA LYS A 139 -4.49 1.45 9.13
C LYS A 139 -5.72 0.92 8.41
N ILE A 140 -6.54 0.13 9.12
CA ILE A 140 -7.77 -0.48 8.61
C ILE A 140 -8.93 0.04 9.44
N GLU A 141 -9.90 0.67 8.78
CA GLU A 141 -11.06 1.29 9.45
C GLU A 141 -12.31 0.40 9.45
N ASP A 142 -12.43 -0.47 8.44
CA ASP A 142 -13.53 -1.41 8.27
C ASP A 142 -13.01 -2.72 7.65
N TRP A 143 -13.88 -3.68 7.42
CA TRP A 143 -13.49 -4.90 6.73
C TRP A 143 -12.98 -4.64 5.31
N GLU A 144 -11.79 -5.14 4.99
CA GLU A 144 -11.18 -5.05 3.67
C GLU A 144 -10.86 -6.43 3.10
N TRP A 145 -10.94 -6.58 1.78
CA TRP A 145 -10.52 -7.80 1.11
C TRP A 145 -9.00 -7.95 1.12
N THR A 146 -8.53 -9.18 1.21
CA THR A 146 -7.17 -9.58 0.83
C THR A 146 -7.21 -10.38 -0.47
N ILE A 147 -6.06 -10.55 -1.13
CA ILE A 147 -5.99 -11.38 -2.35
C ILE A 147 -5.99 -12.89 -2.02
N THR A 148 -5.77 -13.26 -0.76
CA THR A 148 -5.63 -14.65 -0.29
C THR A 148 -6.97 -15.38 -0.39
N PRO A 149 -7.03 -16.55 -1.05
CA PRO A 149 -8.25 -17.37 -1.10
C PRO A 149 -8.47 -18.13 0.22
N HIS A 150 -9.72 -18.48 0.51
CA HIS A 150 -10.06 -19.40 1.58
C HIS A 150 -9.80 -20.85 1.13
N ALA A 151 -9.08 -21.64 1.93
CA ALA A 151 -8.67 -23.02 1.58
C ALA A 151 -9.85 -23.99 1.40
N GLY A 152 -10.89 -23.87 2.23
CA GLY A 152 -12.00 -24.82 2.28
C GLY A 152 -13.28 -24.42 1.56
N GLY A 153 -13.32 -23.20 0.96
CA GLY A 153 -14.57 -22.67 0.40
C GLY A 153 -14.36 -21.80 -0.82
N ALA A 154 -14.71 -22.31 -2.00
CA ALA A 154 -14.58 -21.60 -3.26
C ALA A 154 -15.39 -20.30 -3.35
N TYR A 155 -16.38 -20.13 -2.48
CA TYR A 155 -17.26 -18.95 -2.42
C TYR A 155 -16.84 -17.94 -1.34
N SER A 156 -15.81 -18.27 -0.54
CA SER A 156 -15.33 -17.40 0.53
C SER A 156 -13.96 -16.82 0.18
N ALA A 157 -13.87 -15.49 0.15
CA ALA A 157 -12.61 -14.76 0.05
C ALA A 157 -12.17 -14.27 1.44
N ARG A 158 -10.88 -14.11 1.64
CA ARG A 158 -10.32 -13.68 2.93
C ARG A 158 -10.31 -12.16 3.03
N GLY A 159 -10.39 -11.69 4.24
CA GLY A 159 -10.36 -10.26 4.54
C GLY A 159 -9.85 -9.98 5.95
N VAL A 160 -9.64 -8.71 6.23
CA VAL A 160 -9.12 -8.18 7.50
C VAL A 160 -10.08 -7.13 8.07
N SER A 161 -10.27 -7.15 9.38
CA SER A 161 -11.09 -6.16 10.12
C SER A 161 -10.25 -4.98 10.61
N SER A 162 -10.90 -3.94 11.12
CA SER A 162 -10.26 -2.76 11.71
C SER A 162 -9.32 -3.07 12.87
N GLY A 163 -9.53 -4.18 13.58
CA GLY A 163 -8.62 -4.64 14.64
C GLY A 163 -7.50 -5.56 14.16
N GLY A 164 -7.28 -5.69 12.84
CA GLY A 164 -6.29 -6.62 12.27
C GLY A 164 -6.72 -8.10 12.31
N GLY A 165 -7.93 -8.40 12.78
CA GLY A 165 -8.48 -9.74 12.79
C GLY A 165 -8.75 -10.25 11.38
N LEU A 166 -8.27 -11.46 11.06
CA LEU A 166 -8.47 -12.10 9.75
C LEU A 166 -9.73 -12.98 9.77
N GLY A 167 -10.50 -12.90 8.70
CA GLY A 167 -11.73 -13.68 8.54
C GLY A 167 -12.07 -13.88 7.07
N ASP A 168 -13.16 -14.54 6.82
CA ASP A 168 -13.68 -14.78 5.47
C ASP A 168 -15.05 -14.13 5.26
N GLY A 169 -15.45 -14.02 4.02
CA GLY A 169 -16.75 -13.53 3.63
C GLY A 169 -17.15 -14.07 2.27
N ASP A 170 -18.46 -14.06 2.02
CA ASP A 170 -19.00 -14.43 0.70
C ASP A 170 -18.37 -13.53 -0.37
N ALA A 171 -17.69 -14.13 -1.36
CA ALA A 171 -17.03 -13.43 -2.45
C ALA A 171 -17.99 -12.57 -3.28
N TYR A 172 -19.28 -12.86 -3.24
CA TYR A 172 -20.34 -12.05 -3.86
C TYR A 172 -20.91 -10.95 -2.94
N GLY A 173 -20.45 -10.91 -1.69
CA GLY A 173 -20.87 -9.89 -0.71
C GLY A 173 -20.20 -8.55 -0.96
N GLY A 174 -20.98 -7.46 -1.05
CA GLY A 174 -20.49 -6.13 -1.42
C GLY A 174 -20.01 -5.25 -0.27
N GLY A 175 -19.89 -5.77 0.95
CA GLY A 175 -19.67 -4.95 2.15
C GLY A 175 -18.22 -4.83 2.60
N ARG A 176 -17.21 -5.07 1.75
CA ARG A 176 -15.80 -4.95 2.15
C ARG A 176 -15.04 -3.96 1.29
N GLY A 177 -14.14 -3.23 1.93
CA GLY A 177 -13.26 -2.27 1.30
C GLY A 177 -12.27 -2.94 0.34
N VAL A 178 -11.96 -2.25 -0.72
CA VAL A 178 -10.97 -2.66 -1.73
C VAL A 178 -9.78 -1.71 -1.62
N ARG A 179 -8.62 -2.26 -1.28
CA ARG A 179 -7.35 -1.53 -1.20
C ARG A 179 -6.39 -2.06 -2.27
N PRO A 180 -6.29 -1.38 -3.42
CA PRO A 180 -5.33 -1.74 -4.47
C PRO A 180 -3.89 -1.74 -3.96
N ALA A 181 -3.10 -2.69 -4.47
CA ALA A 181 -1.66 -2.78 -4.28
C ALA A 181 -0.96 -2.89 -5.63
N LEU A 182 0.18 -2.23 -5.78
CA LEU A 182 0.98 -2.25 -7.00
C LEU A 182 2.46 -2.13 -6.69
N VAL A 183 3.30 -2.67 -7.56
CA VAL A 183 4.76 -2.55 -7.47
C VAL A 183 5.22 -1.59 -8.57
N VAL A 184 6.02 -0.59 -8.18
CA VAL A 184 6.49 0.45 -9.09
C VAL A 184 8.01 0.60 -9.04
N ASP A 185 8.59 1.16 -10.10
CA ASP A 185 9.97 1.59 -10.13
C ASP A 185 10.21 2.68 -9.06
N SER A 186 11.18 2.45 -8.17
CA SER A 186 11.51 3.37 -7.08
C SER A 186 12.14 4.70 -7.53
N ASP A 187 12.56 4.80 -8.80
CA ASP A 187 13.13 6.03 -9.38
C ASP A 187 12.07 7.01 -9.94
N ILE A 188 10.77 6.70 -9.80
CA ILE A 188 9.70 7.65 -10.11
C ILE A 188 9.92 8.92 -9.28
N CYS A 189 9.86 10.07 -9.96
CA CYS A 189 10.02 11.39 -9.36
C CYS A 189 8.64 12.00 -9.10
N LEU A 190 8.33 12.26 -7.84
CA LEU A 190 7.10 12.91 -7.41
C LEU A 190 7.34 14.42 -7.29
N SER A 191 6.38 15.23 -7.74
CA SER A 191 6.37 16.69 -7.54
C SER A 191 5.46 17.03 -6.37
N LEU A 192 6.03 17.08 -5.16
CA LEU A 192 5.28 17.29 -3.92
C LEU A 192 5.20 18.79 -3.57
N GLU A 193 4.03 19.25 -3.15
CA GLU A 193 3.91 20.56 -2.49
C GLU A 193 4.53 20.44 -1.07
N PRO A 194 5.18 21.50 -0.57
CA PRO A 194 5.85 21.47 0.74
C PRO A 194 4.95 21.09 1.91
N ASP A 195 3.64 21.34 1.79
CA ASP A 195 2.65 21.07 2.84
C ASP A 195 2.00 19.68 2.73
N GLU A 196 2.29 18.92 1.66
CA GLU A 196 1.72 17.58 1.43
C GLU A 196 2.54 16.46 2.07
N VAL A 197 3.75 16.76 2.54
CA VAL A 197 4.55 15.82 3.31
C VAL A 197 4.13 15.97 4.77
N ASP A 198 3.08 15.25 5.18
CA ASP A 198 2.77 15.12 6.60
C ASP A 198 3.88 14.33 7.29
N LEU A 199 4.89 15.06 7.76
CA LEU A 199 6.04 14.53 8.48
C LEU A 199 5.72 14.23 9.95
N SER A 200 4.48 14.52 10.40
CA SER A 200 4.13 14.52 11.82
C SER A 200 3.95 13.14 12.43
N ASP A 201 3.66 12.10 11.63
CA ASP A 201 3.33 10.76 12.15
C ASP A 201 4.30 9.65 11.71
N SER A 202 5.36 9.97 10.98
CA SER A 202 6.21 8.93 10.43
C SER A 202 7.43 8.65 11.30
N VAL A 203 7.74 7.36 11.42
CA VAL A 203 9.01 6.79 11.89
C VAL A 203 10.24 7.47 11.26
N LEU A 204 10.06 8.25 10.18
CA LEU A 204 11.06 9.11 9.52
C LEU A 204 11.73 10.12 10.44
N LEU A 205 11.01 10.68 11.43
CA LEU A 205 11.62 11.60 12.38
C LEU A 205 12.65 10.92 13.30
N ARG A 206 12.61 9.59 13.45
CA ARG A 206 13.60 8.90 14.30
C ARG A 206 14.94 8.62 13.64
N GLU A 207 14.99 8.26 12.36
CA GLU A 207 16.29 7.98 11.70
C GLU A 207 16.86 9.18 10.93
N TYR A 208 16.01 9.94 10.24
CA TYR A 208 16.45 11.15 9.52
C TYR A 208 16.73 12.32 10.47
N SER A 209 15.94 12.40 11.58
CA SER A 209 16.18 13.35 12.66
C SER A 209 17.51 13.10 13.35
N SER A 210 17.86 11.83 13.63
CA SER A 210 19.12 11.50 14.33
C SER A 210 20.33 11.87 13.51
N LYS A 211 20.33 11.57 12.19
CA LYS A 211 21.49 11.87 11.34
C LYS A 211 21.64 13.35 11.05
N ARG A 212 20.53 14.06 10.72
CA ARG A 212 20.54 15.52 10.55
C ARG A 212 20.76 16.26 11.85
N LEU A 213 20.22 15.76 12.98
CA LEU A 213 20.48 16.35 14.29
C LEU A 213 21.96 16.22 14.65
N VAL A 214 22.55 15.05 14.42
CA VAL A 214 23.99 14.82 14.62
C VAL A 214 24.82 15.70 13.67
N GLU A 215 24.46 15.80 12.39
CA GLU A 215 25.15 16.68 11.45
C GLU A 215 25.00 18.16 11.81
N GLU A 216 23.82 18.60 12.26
CA GLU A 216 23.59 19.96 12.71
C GLU A 216 24.30 20.28 14.03
N VAL A 217 24.29 19.34 14.99
CA VAL A 217 25.08 19.47 16.25
C VAL A 217 26.57 19.54 15.95
N LEU A 218 27.09 18.69 15.07
CA LEU A 218 28.48 18.72 14.64
C LEU A 218 28.83 20.03 13.91
N ARG A 219 27.90 20.56 13.10
CA ARG A 219 28.07 21.85 12.43
C ARG A 219 28.13 23.01 13.42
N ARG A 220 27.27 23.01 14.45
CA ARG A 220 27.26 24.05 15.51
C ARG A 220 28.51 23.99 16.37
N ILE A 221 28.95 22.80 16.76
CA ILE A 221 30.23 22.60 17.48
C ILE A 221 31.40 23.09 16.63
N ALA A 222 31.42 22.78 15.33
CA ALA A 222 32.50 23.25 14.42
C ALA A 222 32.43 24.76 14.18
N ALA A 223 31.27 25.39 14.30
CA ALA A 223 31.06 26.83 14.18
C ALA A 223 31.35 27.59 15.49
N GLY A 224 31.59 26.91 16.61
CA GLY A 224 31.88 27.52 17.90
C GLY A 224 30.65 28.20 18.53
N GLU A 225 29.42 27.80 18.13
CA GLU A 225 28.18 28.27 18.75
C GLU A 225 27.93 27.47 20.03
N GLU A 226 28.35 28.00 21.18
CA GLU A 226 27.97 27.47 22.50
C GLU A 226 26.50 27.80 22.77
N ASP A 227 25.69 26.78 23.15
CA ASP A 227 24.36 26.97 23.67
C ASP A 227 24.48 27.80 24.97
N THR A 228 24.19 29.09 24.91
CA THR A 228 23.95 29.87 26.12
C THR A 228 22.55 29.48 26.63
N ALA A 229 22.50 28.42 27.43
CA ALA A 229 21.35 28.19 28.28
C ALA A 229 21.24 29.40 29.23
N ASP A 230 20.18 30.19 29.03
CA ASP A 230 19.84 31.25 29.97
C ASP A 230 19.60 30.63 31.37
N ASP A 231 20.60 30.85 32.24
CA ASP A 231 20.47 30.60 33.68
C ASP A 231 19.60 31.70 34.26
N ASP A 232 18.27 31.50 34.14
CA ASP A 232 17.32 32.31 34.92
C ASP A 232 17.41 31.91 36.37
N GLY A 233 18.31 32.61 37.06
CA GLY A 233 18.42 32.58 38.52
C GLY A 233 17.11 32.99 39.17
N ASP A 234 16.46 32.05 39.82
CA ASP A 234 15.48 32.32 40.85
C ASP A 234 16.19 32.37 42.21
N GLU A 235 16.50 33.60 42.64
CA GLU A 235 16.64 33.93 44.09
C GLU A 235 15.28 33.76 44.75
N TRP A 236 15.18 32.84 45.71
CA TRP A 236 14.53 33.00 47.06
C TRP A 236 14.78 31.74 47.90
#